data_fa130bf978c15e2ca422313df7d9f4cc
#
_entry.id   fa130bf978c15e2ca422313df7d9f4cc
#
_cell.length_a   1.000
_cell.length_b   1.000
_cell.length_c   1.000
_cell.angle_alpha   90.00
_cell.angle_beta   90.00
_cell.angle_gamma   90.00
#
_symmetry.space_group_name_H-M   'P 1'
#
loop_
_entity.id
_entity.type
_entity.pdbx_description
1 polymer ?
#
loop_
_entity_poly.entity_id
_entity_poly.type
_entity_poly.pdbx_seq_one_letter_code
_entity_poly.pdbx_strand_id
1 'polypeptide(L)'
;MIERYLTQTHFTSEEDFRDNLHFVVPETFNFAYDVMDEWAKVAPDKLALLWTSERGEELRATYAEFKEQTDQAAAYFLSLGIRRGDKVMLILKRHYQWWISMMALCKIGAVAIPATHMLTASDIVYRNQRASVKAIICVNDEYVTTQVREAMSESPTVEVLVAVNSLAQKGCPVAEGFHDWFTEWEKAPAFVRPEEVNVNEDTMLMYFTSGTSGEPKMVAHDHLYALGHLVTGVFWHNLDEDSIHLTVADTGWGKAVWGKLYGQWFAGATVFVYDHEKFSAEKI
;
A
#
# COMPACT_ATOMS: atom_id res chain seq x y z
N MET A 1 3.26 19.09 9.24
CA MET A 1 2.24 18.05 8.92
C MET A 1 1.65 17.44 10.19
N ILE A 2 2.47 16.96 11.11
CA ILE A 2 2.04 16.25 12.33
C ILE A 2 1.22 17.12 13.29
N GLU A 3 1.46 18.43 13.32
CA GLU A 3 0.74 19.41 14.15
C GLU A 3 -0.78 19.51 13.82
N ARG A 4 -1.19 18.94 12.69
CA ARG A 4 -2.62 18.86 12.33
C ARG A 4 -3.35 17.78 13.12
N TYR A 5 -2.60 16.79 13.62
CA TYR A 5 -3.14 15.55 14.19
C TYR A 5 -2.76 15.32 15.64
N LEU A 6 -1.87 16.16 16.20
CA LEU A 6 -1.47 16.11 17.59
C LEU A 6 -1.65 17.46 18.26
N THR A 7 -2.10 17.46 19.51
CA THR A 7 -2.21 18.69 20.32
C THR A 7 -0.84 19.21 20.75
N GLN A 8 0.15 18.32 20.85
CA GLN A 8 1.54 18.61 21.22
C GLN A 8 2.47 17.68 20.45
N THR A 9 3.61 18.21 19.97
CA THR A 9 4.59 17.49 19.15
C THR A 9 5.97 17.39 19.80
N HIS A 10 6.21 18.13 20.89
CA HIS A 10 7.44 18.09 21.67
C HIS A 10 7.16 17.73 23.10
N PHE A 11 7.88 16.76 23.61
CA PHE A 11 7.72 16.24 24.97
C PHE A 11 9.06 16.28 25.72
N THR A 12 9.02 16.64 27.00
CA THR A 12 10.23 16.82 27.82
C THR A 12 10.57 15.58 28.64
N SER A 13 9.64 14.64 28.79
CA SER A 13 9.80 13.40 29.52
C SER A 13 8.83 12.33 29.03
N GLU A 14 9.02 11.07 29.44
CA GLU A 14 8.07 9.97 29.21
C GLU A 14 6.70 10.25 29.84
N GLU A 15 6.68 10.85 31.03
CA GLU A 15 5.44 11.22 31.72
C GLU A 15 4.68 12.31 30.94
N ASP A 16 5.39 13.35 30.49
CA ASP A 16 4.84 14.39 29.61
C ASP A 16 4.27 13.79 28.32
N PHE A 17 5.00 12.88 27.68
CA PHE A 17 4.51 12.18 26.48
C PHE A 17 3.24 11.38 26.76
N ARG A 18 3.22 10.56 27.81
CA ARG A 18 2.07 9.72 28.15
C ARG A 18 0.84 10.55 28.50
N ASP A 19 1.02 11.65 29.24
CA ASP A 19 -0.09 12.42 29.76
C ASP A 19 -0.63 13.46 28.76
N ASN A 20 0.19 13.90 27.80
CA ASN A 20 -0.14 15.01 26.88
C ASN A 20 -0.17 14.62 25.39
N LEU A 21 0.13 13.35 25.04
CA LEU A 21 -0.08 12.88 23.68
C LEU A 21 -1.57 12.68 23.39
N HIS A 22 -2.18 13.64 22.72
CA HIS A 22 -3.58 13.55 22.32
C HIS A 22 -3.71 13.76 20.82
N PHE A 23 -4.50 12.87 20.17
CA PHE A 23 -4.82 12.99 18.76
C PHE A 23 -5.94 13.99 18.52
N VAL A 24 -5.77 14.79 17.47
CA VAL A 24 -6.83 15.55 16.82
C VAL A 24 -7.36 14.71 15.67
N VAL A 25 -8.49 14.03 15.90
CA VAL A 25 -9.11 13.15 14.91
C VAL A 25 -10.03 13.94 14.00
N PRO A 26 -9.80 14.00 12.67
CA PRO A 26 -10.72 14.64 11.74
C PRO A 26 -12.07 13.91 11.69
N GLU A 27 -13.13 14.64 11.33
CA GLU A 27 -14.47 14.05 11.11
C GLU A 27 -14.45 12.96 10.03
N THR A 28 -13.70 13.21 8.97
CA THR A 28 -13.33 12.22 7.96
C THR A 28 -11.84 12.28 7.71
N PHE A 29 -11.19 11.14 7.72
CA PHE A 29 -9.75 11.03 7.46
C PHE A 29 -9.47 10.05 6.32
N ASN A 30 -8.65 10.48 5.36
CA ASN A 30 -8.15 9.65 4.28
C ASN A 30 -6.66 9.91 4.07
N PHE A 31 -5.82 8.94 4.42
CA PHE A 31 -4.38 9.10 4.41
C PHE A 31 -3.83 9.59 3.06
N ALA A 32 -4.39 9.11 1.95
CA ALA A 32 -3.92 9.49 0.63
C ALA A 32 -4.18 10.97 0.32
N TYR A 33 -5.33 11.51 0.73
CA TYR A 33 -5.66 12.92 0.51
C TYR A 33 -5.08 13.84 1.58
N ASP A 34 -5.21 13.43 2.85
CA ASP A 34 -4.94 14.33 3.99
C ASP A 34 -3.46 14.37 4.37
N VAL A 35 -2.67 13.36 3.93
CA VAL A 35 -1.23 13.31 4.16
C VAL A 35 -0.46 13.39 2.85
N MET A 36 -0.67 12.44 1.92
CA MET A 36 0.15 12.36 0.71
C MET A 36 -0.09 13.52 -0.26
N ASP A 37 -1.36 13.83 -0.55
CA ASP A 37 -1.69 14.95 -1.45
C ASP A 37 -1.37 16.30 -0.80
N GLU A 38 -1.41 16.40 0.53
CA GLU A 38 -0.98 17.60 1.24
C GLU A 38 0.55 17.80 1.16
N TRP A 39 1.35 16.72 1.28
CA TRP A 39 2.79 16.82 1.01
C TRP A 39 3.08 17.23 -0.44
N ALA A 40 2.33 16.71 -1.41
CA ALA A 40 2.45 17.11 -2.81
C ALA A 40 2.16 18.61 -3.04
N LYS A 41 1.37 19.25 -2.17
CA LYS A 41 1.11 20.69 -2.23
C LYS A 41 2.19 21.52 -1.55
N VAL A 42 2.65 21.10 -0.35
CA VAL A 42 3.53 21.93 0.48
C VAL A 42 5.01 21.69 0.18
N ALA A 43 5.37 20.50 -0.32
CA ALA A 43 6.74 20.10 -0.67
C ALA A 43 6.76 19.23 -1.94
N PRO A 44 6.30 19.76 -3.10
CA PRO A 44 6.11 18.97 -4.33
C PRO A 44 7.37 18.27 -4.82
N ASP A 45 8.52 18.92 -4.71
CA ASP A 45 9.80 18.43 -5.22
C ASP A 45 10.53 17.50 -4.24
N LYS A 46 9.99 17.32 -3.04
CA LYS A 46 10.57 16.45 -2.02
C LYS A 46 10.35 14.99 -2.40
N LEU A 47 11.37 14.16 -2.18
CA LEU A 47 11.33 12.73 -2.49
C LEU A 47 10.40 11.99 -1.53
N ALA A 48 9.37 11.34 -2.07
CA ALA A 48 8.44 10.50 -1.32
C ALA A 48 8.90 9.03 -1.31
N LEU A 49 9.37 8.53 -2.47
CA LEU A 49 9.75 7.15 -2.67
C LEU A 49 11.07 7.06 -3.43
N LEU A 50 12.01 6.29 -2.91
CA LEU A 50 13.22 5.85 -3.57
C LEU A 50 13.19 4.32 -3.64
N TRP A 51 13.00 3.77 -4.83
CA TRP A 51 13.00 2.34 -5.05
C TRP A 51 14.19 1.93 -5.93
N THR A 52 14.85 0.86 -5.54
CA THR A 52 15.91 0.27 -6.35
C THR A 52 15.79 -1.26 -6.32
N SER A 53 16.21 -1.93 -7.39
CA SER A 53 16.24 -3.39 -7.46
C SER A 53 17.67 -3.92 -7.43
N GLU A 54 17.81 -5.21 -7.07
CA GLU A 54 19.10 -5.90 -7.16
C GLU A 54 19.63 -6.02 -8.59
N ARG A 55 18.82 -5.69 -9.60
CA ARG A 55 19.19 -5.65 -11.02
C ARG A 55 19.68 -4.28 -11.47
N GLY A 56 19.75 -3.31 -10.56
CA GLY A 56 20.19 -1.95 -10.84
C GLY A 56 19.11 -1.05 -11.43
N GLU A 57 17.85 -1.44 -11.37
CA GLU A 57 16.73 -0.57 -11.71
C GLU A 57 16.53 0.46 -10.59
N GLU A 58 16.12 1.67 -10.94
CA GLU A 58 15.86 2.73 -9.96
C GLU A 58 14.61 3.51 -10.35
N LEU A 59 13.81 3.86 -9.35
CA LEU A 59 12.71 4.81 -9.46
C LEU A 59 12.80 5.80 -8.31
N ARG A 60 12.82 7.08 -8.67
CA ARG A 60 12.67 8.20 -7.73
C ARG A 60 11.34 8.86 -8.01
N ALA A 61 10.54 9.05 -6.99
CA ALA A 61 9.29 9.78 -7.12
C ALA A 61 9.20 10.85 -6.04
N THR A 62 9.10 12.11 -6.45
CA THR A 62 8.74 13.22 -5.56
C THR A 62 7.30 13.06 -5.07
N TYR A 63 6.89 13.85 -4.06
CA TYR A 63 5.50 13.81 -3.60
C TYR A 63 4.52 14.21 -4.72
N ALA A 64 4.89 15.18 -5.57
CA ALA A 64 4.06 15.57 -6.71
C ALA A 64 3.94 14.42 -7.74
N GLU A 65 5.05 13.82 -8.15
CA GLU A 65 5.06 12.69 -9.08
C GLU A 65 4.36 11.46 -8.51
N PHE A 66 4.55 11.19 -7.21
CA PHE A 66 3.87 10.07 -6.54
C PHE A 66 2.35 10.28 -6.47
N LYS A 67 1.90 11.53 -6.22
CA LYS A 67 0.49 11.89 -6.29
C LYS A 67 -0.07 11.63 -7.69
N GLU A 68 0.60 12.08 -8.75
CA GLU A 68 0.17 11.85 -10.13
C GLU A 68 0.06 10.35 -10.45
N GLN A 69 1.05 9.55 -10.04
CA GLN A 69 1.05 8.10 -10.21
C GLN A 69 -0.10 7.43 -9.46
N THR A 70 -0.40 7.87 -8.25
CA THR A 70 -1.52 7.31 -7.46
C THR A 70 -2.88 7.75 -7.99
N ASP A 71 -3.02 8.97 -8.51
CA ASP A 71 -4.22 9.43 -9.20
C ASP A 71 -4.48 8.61 -10.46
N GLN A 72 -3.44 8.38 -11.27
CA GLN A 72 -3.53 7.56 -12.47
C GLN A 72 -3.92 6.11 -12.14
N ALA A 73 -3.34 5.52 -11.09
CA ALA A 73 -3.70 4.17 -10.64
C ALA A 73 -5.13 4.10 -10.09
N ALA A 74 -5.57 5.13 -9.37
CA ALA A 74 -6.95 5.23 -8.89
C ALA A 74 -7.95 5.27 -10.06
N ALA A 75 -7.67 6.06 -11.10
CA ALA A 75 -8.47 6.10 -12.33
C ALA A 75 -8.48 4.74 -13.05
N TYR A 76 -7.33 4.07 -13.12
CA TYR A 76 -7.21 2.73 -13.68
C TYR A 76 -8.08 1.72 -12.92
N PHE A 77 -8.01 1.68 -11.59
CA PHE A 77 -8.82 0.79 -10.78
C PHE A 77 -10.32 1.07 -10.93
N LEU A 78 -10.71 2.35 -11.00
CA LEU A 78 -12.09 2.71 -11.30
C LEU A 78 -12.53 2.23 -12.69
N SER A 79 -11.67 2.26 -13.70
CA SER A 79 -11.97 1.77 -15.06
C SER A 79 -12.17 0.25 -15.10
N LEU A 80 -11.50 -0.49 -14.21
CA LEU A 80 -11.68 -1.94 -14.00
C LEU A 80 -12.93 -2.29 -13.16
N GLY A 81 -13.73 -1.30 -12.76
CA GLY A 81 -14.93 -1.53 -11.97
C GLY A 81 -14.71 -1.68 -10.46
N ILE A 82 -13.51 -1.39 -9.95
CA ILE A 82 -13.24 -1.38 -8.50
C ILE A 82 -13.87 -0.13 -7.87
N ARG A 83 -14.56 -0.27 -6.76
CA ARG A 83 -15.32 0.78 -6.07
C ARG A 83 -15.08 0.74 -4.56
N ARG A 84 -15.61 1.76 -3.84
CA ARG A 84 -15.61 1.82 -2.36
C ARG A 84 -16.08 0.50 -1.76
N GLY A 85 -15.34 -0.01 -0.80
CA GLY A 85 -15.62 -1.26 -0.08
C GLY A 85 -15.24 -2.55 -0.82
N ASP A 86 -14.86 -2.49 -2.12
CA ASP A 86 -14.33 -3.65 -2.83
C ASP A 86 -12.97 -4.07 -2.27
N LYS A 87 -12.74 -5.37 -2.14
CA LYS A 87 -11.51 -5.93 -1.58
C LYS A 87 -10.55 -6.30 -2.71
N VAL A 88 -9.32 -5.78 -2.62
CA VAL A 88 -8.27 -5.98 -3.63
C VAL A 88 -7.06 -6.63 -2.98
N MET A 89 -6.71 -7.84 -3.40
CA MET A 89 -5.52 -8.54 -2.92
C MET A 89 -4.29 -8.06 -3.68
N LEU A 90 -3.22 -7.72 -2.93
CA LEU A 90 -1.96 -7.22 -3.47
C LEU A 90 -0.84 -8.24 -3.21
N ILE A 91 -0.39 -8.94 -4.25
CA ILE A 91 0.72 -9.93 -4.20
C ILE A 91 1.91 -9.36 -4.99
N LEU A 92 2.53 -8.30 -4.48
CA LEU A 92 3.43 -7.43 -5.24
C LEU A 92 4.90 -7.48 -4.79
N LYS A 93 5.29 -8.44 -3.95
CA LYS A 93 6.67 -8.52 -3.43
C LYS A 93 7.09 -7.12 -2.91
N ARG A 94 8.21 -6.59 -3.39
CA ARG A 94 8.72 -5.24 -3.09
C ARG A 94 8.66 -4.31 -4.30
N HIS A 95 7.86 -4.64 -5.33
CA HIS A 95 7.64 -3.77 -6.48
C HIS A 95 7.03 -2.43 -6.03
N TYR A 96 7.52 -1.32 -6.58
CA TYR A 96 7.07 0.02 -6.18
C TYR A 96 5.57 0.25 -6.42
N GLN A 97 4.95 -0.51 -7.31
CA GLN A 97 3.51 -0.49 -7.56
C GLN A 97 2.68 -0.87 -6.33
N TRP A 98 3.28 -1.54 -5.33
CA TRP A 98 2.59 -1.80 -4.07
C TRP A 98 2.23 -0.49 -3.35
N TRP A 99 3.17 0.46 -3.25
CA TRP A 99 2.94 1.77 -2.61
C TRP A 99 1.93 2.59 -3.38
N ILE A 100 2.03 2.60 -4.72
CA ILE A 100 1.07 3.25 -5.60
C ILE A 100 -0.33 2.65 -5.41
N SER A 101 -0.46 1.31 -5.41
CA SER A 101 -1.74 0.61 -5.23
C SER A 101 -2.37 0.89 -3.87
N MET A 102 -1.58 0.88 -2.78
CA MET A 102 -2.08 1.19 -1.44
C MET A 102 -2.74 2.57 -1.38
N MET A 103 -2.09 3.59 -1.95
CA MET A 103 -2.64 4.94 -1.97
C MET A 103 -3.80 5.09 -2.97
N ALA A 104 -3.71 4.47 -4.13
CA ALA A 104 -4.78 4.50 -5.13
C ALA A 104 -6.08 3.86 -4.61
N LEU A 105 -5.99 2.71 -3.93
CA LEU A 105 -7.14 2.05 -3.29
C LEU A 105 -7.72 2.92 -2.17
N CYS A 106 -6.86 3.55 -1.37
CA CYS A 106 -7.29 4.51 -0.34
C CYS A 106 -8.05 5.69 -0.97
N LYS A 107 -7.60 6.24 -2.11
CA LYS A 107 -8.26 7.35 -2.84
C LYS A 107 -9.67 7.00 -3.33
N ILE A 108 -9.96 5.74 -3.61
CA ILE A 108 -11.28 5.30 -4.08
C ILE A 108 -12.10 4.58 -3.02
N GLY A 109 -11.61 4.53 -1.76
CA GLY A 109 -12.30 3.87 -0.64
C GLY A 109 -12.36 2.35 -0.75
N ALA A 110 -11.51 1.73 -1.58
CA ALA A 110 -11.40 0.28 -1.69
C ALA A 110 -10.48 -0.28 -0.59
N VAL A 111 -10.66 -1.55 -0.27
CA VAL A 111 -9.93 -2.22 0.81
C VAL A 111 -8.71 -2.95 0.26
N ALA A 112 -7.52 -2.58 0.72
CA ALA A 112 -6.30 -3.29 0.37
C ALA A 112 -6.12 -4.56 1.23
N ILE A 113 -5.72 -5.67 0.60
CA ILE A 113 -5.34 -6.92 1.26
C ILE A 113 -3.92 -7.29 0.81
N PRO A 114 -2.88 -6.74 1.45
CA PRO A 114 -1.52 -7.15 1.14
C PRO A 114 -1.29 -8.63 1.47
N ALA A 115 -0.63 -9.34 0.56
CA ALA A 115 -0.38 -10.77 0.69
C ALA A 115 1.01 -11.14 0.18
N THR A 116 1.60 -12.16 0.79
CA THR A 116 2.92 -12.65 0.38
C THR A 116 2.84 -13.40 -0.95
N HIS A 117 3.91 -13.31 -1.73
CA HIS A 117 4.06 -14.05 -2.99
C HIS A 117 4.25 -15.55 -2.82
N MET A 118 4.38 -16.03 -1.57
CA MET A 118 4.57 -17.46 -1.27
C MET A 118 3.25 -18.23 -1.11
N LEU A 119 2.10 -17.57 -1.33
CA LEU A 119 0.79 -18.21 -1.21
C LEU A 119 0.63 -19.31 -2.26
N THR A 120 0.06 -20.44 -1.83
CA THR A 120 -0.43 -21.51 -2.71
C THR A 120 -1.83 -21.18 -3.23
N ALA A 121 -2.30 -21.90 -4.25
CA ALA A 121 -3.66 -21.73 -4.77
C ALA A 121 -4.73 -21.90 -3.67
N SER A 122 -4.59 -22.89 -2.79
CA SER A 122 -5.50 -23.10 -1.67
C SER A 122 -5.49 -21.95 -0.65
N ASP A 123 -4.32 -21.35 -0.40
CA ASP A 123 -4.21 -20.17 0.44
C ASP A 123 -4.94 -18.95 -0.15
N ILE A 124 -4.86 -18.80 -1.47
CA ILE A 124 -5.52 -17.72 -2.23
C ILE A 124 -7.05 -17.96 -2.22
N VAL A 125 -7.51 -19.18 -2.49
CA VAL A 125 -8.93 -19.56 -2.41
C VAL A 125 -9.52 -19.20 -1.05
N TYR A 126 -8.85 -19.64 0.03
CA TYR A 126 -9.29 -19.35 1.40
C TYR A 126 -9.49 -17.84 1.63
N ARG A 127 -8.52 -17.02 1.23
CA ARG A 127 -8.57 -15.56 1.41
C ARG A 127 -9.65 -14.93 0.54
N ASN A 128 -9.76 -15.38 -0.72
CA ASN A 128 -10.77 -14.88 -1.65
C ASN A 128 -12.18 -15.12 -1.14
N GLN A 129 -12.46 -16.32 -0.69
CA GLN A 129 -13.76 -16.69 -0.13
C GLN A 129 -14.05 -15.96 1.18
N ARG A 130 -13.04 -15.90 2.08
CA ARG A 130 -13.20 -15.30 3.41
C ARG A 130 -13.43 -13.79 3.37
N ALA A 131 -12.75 -13.08 2.46
CA ALA A 131 -12.84 -11.63 2.34
C ALA A 131 -13.77 -11.19 1.20
N SER A 132 -14.29 -12.10 0.37
CA SER A 132 -15.02 -11.77 -0.86
C SER A 132 -14.18 -10.85 -1.76
N VAL A 133 -12.94 -11.30 -2.07
CA VAL A 133 -12.00 -10.55 -2.91
C VAL A 133 -12.59 -10.37 -4.30
N LYS A 134 -12.57 -9.13 -4.81
CA LYS A 134 -13.04 -8.78 -6.15
C LYS A 134 -11.93 -8.70 -7.17
N ALA A 135 -10.74 -8.27 -6.77
CA ALA A 135 -9.61 -8.11 -7.68
C ALA A 135 -8.31 -8.63 -7.05
N ILE A 136 -7.43 -9.17 -7.88
CA ILE A 136 -6.07 -9.55 -7.48
C ILE A 136 -5.08 -8.81 -8.38
N ILE A 137 -4.15 -8.08 -7.77
CA ILE A 137 -3.03 -7.43 -8.43
C ILE A 137 -1.76 -8.15 -7.99
N CYS A 138 -1.04 -8.78 -8.90
CA CYS A 138 0.13 -9.57 -8.56
C CYS A 138 1.31 -9.29 -9.49
N VAL A 139 2.51 -9.66 -9.05
CA VAL A 139 3.69 -9.65 -9.92
C VAL A 139 3.51 -10.65 -11.07
N ASN A 140 4.00 -10.30 -12.27
CA ASN A 140 4.02 -11.19 -13.43
C ASN A 140 5.16 -12.21 -13.29
N ASP A 141 5.09 -13.03 -12.24
CA ASP A 141 6.00 -14.11 -11.92
C ASP A 141 5.28 -15.44 -12.20
N GLU A 142 5.93 -16.39 -12.85
CA GLU A 142 5.31 -17.64 -13.29
C GLU A 142 4.67 -18.42 -12.13
N TYR A 143 5.35 -18.49 -10.99
CA TYR A 143 4.79 -19.15 -9.80
C TYR A 143 3.52 -18.44 -9.33
N VAL A 144 3.60 -17.11 -9.11
CA VAL A 144 2.48 -16.32 -8.56
C VAL A 144 1.28 -16.36 -9.49
N THR A 145 1.47 -16.11 -10.79
CA THR A 145 0.36 -16.11 -11.76
C THR A 145 -0.27 -17.49 -11.94
N THR A 146 0.52 -18.56 -11.81
CA THR A 146 0.00 -19.94 -11.81
C THR A 146 -0.86 -20.20 -10.59
N GLN A 147 -0.39 -19.87 -9.37
CA GLN A 147 -1.17 -20.07 -8.16
C GLN A 147 -2.47 -19.24 -8.18
N VAL A 148 -2.41 -18.01 -8.68
CA VAL A 148 -3.62 -17.17 -8.85
C VAL A 148 -4.61 -17.82 -9.82
N ARG A 149 -4.17 -18.27 -11.01
CA ARG A 149 -5.05 -18.92 -12.00
C ARG A 149 -5.71 -20.17 -11.48
N GLU A 150 -4.94 -21.04 -10.81
CA GLU A 150 -5.46 -22.27 -10.21
C GLU A 150 -6.55 -21.98 -9.17
N ALA A 151 -6.41 -20.90 -8.41
CA ALA A 151 -7.38 -20.50 -7.40
C ALA A 151 -8.74 -20.01 -7.99
N MET A 152 -8.80 -19.61 -9.27
CA MET A 152 -9.97 -18.95 -9.84
C MET A 152 -11.21 -19.86 -9.92
N SER A 153 -11.03 -21.17 -10.12
CA SER A 153 -12.14 -22.13 -10.18
C SER A 153 -12.98 -22.17 -8.90
N GLU A 154 -12.39 -21.79 -7.76
CA GLU A 154 -13.03 -21.76 -6.45
C GLU A 154 -13.16 -20.35 -5.86
N SER A 155 -12.95 -19.31 -6.67
CA SER A 155 -12.96 -17.89 -6.26
C SER A 155 -13.98 -17.08 -7.06
N PRO A 156 -15.27 -17.36 -6.94
CA PRO A 156 -16.33 -16.79 -7.81
C PRO A 156 -16.53 -15.28 -7.64
N THR A 157 -15.98 -14.66 -6.59
CA THR A 157 -16.08 -13.22 -6.36
C THR A 157 -14.98 -12.42 -7.07
N VAL A 158 -13.92 -13.10 -7.55
CA VAL A 158 -12.81 -12.45 -8.24
C VAL A 158 -13.21 -12.20 -9.70
N GLU A 159 -13.30 -10.93 -10.05
CA GLU A 159 -13.71 -10.46 -11.38
C GLU A 159 -12.51 -9.91 -12.19
N VAL A 160 -11.45 -9.44 -11.51
CA VAL A 160 -10.35 -8.72 -12.11
C VAL A 160 -9.00 -9.31 -11.68
N LEU A 161 -8.15 -9.63 -12.66
CA LEU A 161 -6.77 -10.05 -12.44
C LEU A 161 -5.83 -9.07 -13.15
N VAL A 162 -4.87 -8.49 -12.43
CA VAL A 162 -3.85 -7.58 -12.98
C VAL A 162 -2.47 -8.15 -12.71
N ALA A 163 -1.64 -8.21 -13.75
CA ALA A 163 -0.24 -8.60 -13.62
C ALA A 163 0.69 -7.41 -13.80
N VAL A 164 1.73 -7.37 -12.98
CA VAL A 164 2.70 -6.27 -12.91
C VAL A 164 4.07 -6.81 -13.29
N ASN A 165 4.62 -6.35 -14.40
CA ASN A 165 6.00 -6.58 -14.80
C ASN A 165 6.98 -5.75 -13.95
N SER A 166 8.25 -6.17 -13.85
CA SER A 166 9.34 -5.28 -13.38
C SER A 166 9.58 -4.16 -14.40
N LEU A 167 10.32 -3.12 -13.99
CA LEU A 167 10.70 -2.05 -14.92
C LEU A 167 11.46 -2.56 -16.13
N ALA A 168 12.41 -3.50 -15.93
CA ALA A 168 13.17 -4.11 -17.02
C ALA A 168 12.30 -4.94 -17.98
N GLN A 169 11.12 -5.39 -17.52
CA GLN A 169 10.17 -6.16 -18.32
C GLN A 169 8.98 -5.33 -18.81
N LYS A 170 9.02 -4.00 -18.63
CA LYS A 170 7.99 -3.11 -19.17
C LYS A 170 7.80 -3.33 -20.67
N GLY A 171 6.56 -3.61 -21.09
CA GLY A 171 6.21 -3.93 -22.45
C GLY A 171 6.36 -5.41 -22.85
N CYS A 172 6.85 -6.27 -21.95
CA CYS A 172 6.76 -7.72 -22.16
C CYS A 172 5.32 -8.19 -21.92
N PRO A 173 4.87 -9.27 -22.60
CA PRO A 173 3.55 -9.85 -22.35
C PRO A 173 3.37 -10.27 -20.90
N VAL A 174 2.17 -10.09 -20.37
CA VAL A 174 1.76 -10.65 -19.08
C VAL A 174 1.10 -12.01 -19.27
N ALA A 175 0.92 -12.74 -18.18
CA ALA A 175 0.26 -14.04 -18.17
C ALA A 175 -1.16 -13.93 -18.78
N GLU A 176 -1.57 -14.96 -19.52
CA GLU A 176 -2.90 -15.02 -20.14
C GLU A 176 -4.01 -14.93 -19.08
N GLY A 177 -5.04 -14.13 -19.39
CA GLY A 177 -6.16 -13.88 -18.47
C GLY A 177 -5.93 -12.72 -17.51
N PHE A 178 -4.77 -12.06 -17.56
CA PHE A 178 -4.47 -10.89 -16.72
C PHE A 178 -4.46 -9.61 -17.56
N HIS A 179 -4.97 -8.53 -16.98
CA HIS A 179 -4.74 -7.17 -17.44
C HIS A 179 -3.27 -6.78 -17.27
N ASP A 180 -2.69 -6.09 -18.24
CA ASP A 180 -1.31 -5.59 -18.13
C ASP A 180 -1.31 -4.22 -17.46
N TRP A 181 -0.72 -4.15 -16.25
CA TRP A 181 -0.60 -2.91 -15.48
C TRP A 181 -0.06 -1.75 -16.33
N PHE A 182 1.10 -1.91 -16.96
CA PHE A 182 1.76 -0.79 -17.66
C PHE A 182 0.97 -0.31 -18.88
N THR A 183 0.48 -1.25 -19.68
CA THR A 183 -0.23 -0.91 -20.93
C THR A 183 -1.58 -0.25 -20.67
N GLU A 184 -2.30 -0.68 -19.64
CA GLU A 184 -3.65 -0.22 -19.34
C GLU A 184 -3.66 0.99 -18.43
N TRP A 185 -2.76 1.05 -17.44
CA TRP A 185 -2.60 2.18 -16.55
C TRP A 185 -2.32 3.48 -17.32
N GLU A 186 -1.44 3.44 -18.35
CA GLU A 186 -1.13 4.60 -19.18
C GLU A 186 -2.35 5.11 -19.99
N LYS A 187 -3.34 4.26 -20.23
CA LYS A 187 -4.56 4.59 -21.00
C LYS A 187 -5.75 4.99 -20.11
N ALA A 188 -5.60 4.88 -18.80
CA ALA A 188 -6.68 5.24 -17.91
C ALA A 188 -7.07 6.72 -18.05
N PRO A 189 -8.36 7.07 -17.88
CA PRO A 189 -8.82 8.46 -17.98
C PRO A 189 -8.21 9.31 -16.88
N ALA A 190 -8.35 10.63 -16.99
CA ALA A 190 -7.98 11.54 -15.90
C ALA A 190 -8.76 11.18 -14.63
N PHE A 191 -8.05 11.17 -13.50
CA PHE A 191 -8.67 10.85 -12.22
C PHE A 191 -9.64 11.94 -11.79
N VAL A 192 -10.84 11.54 -11.43
CA VAL A 192 -11.83 12.39 -10.79
C VAL A 192 -12.11 11.81 -9.41
N ARG A 193 -11.82 12.60 -8.36
CA ARG A 193 -12.08 12.20 -6.99
C ARG A 193 -13.56 11.88 -6.80
N PRO A 194 -13.94 10.69 -6.30
CA PRO A 194 -15.33 10.39 -5.96
C PRO A 194 -15.87 11.37 -4.91
N GLU A 195 -17.15 11.67 -4.94
CA GLU A 195 -17.81 12.56 -3.96
C GLU A 195 -17.76 11.97 -2.56
N GLU A 196 -18.08 10.67 -2.44
CA GLU A 196 -18.04 9.94 -1.18
C GLU A 196 -16.97 8.84 -1.25
N VAL A 197 -15.79 9.10 -0.65
CA VAL A 197 -14.69 8.14 -0.63
C VAL A 197 -14.82 7.17 0.55
N ASN A 198 -14.93 7.71 1.77
CA ASN A 198 -14.97 6.91 3.00
C ASN A 198 -15.55 7.69 4.17
N VAL A 199 -15.95 6.97 5.21
CA VAL A 199 -16.05 7.45 6.59
C VAL A 199 -14.91 6.84 7.40
N ASN A 200 -14.64 7.33 8.61
CA ASN A 200 -13.51 6.86 9.43
C ASN A 200 -13.59 5.36 9.75
N GLU A 201 -14.79 4.86 9.96
CA GLU A 201 -15.07 3.47 10.34
C GLU A 201 -15.05 2.48 9.16
N ASP A 202 -14.98 2.98 7.91
CA ASP A 202 -14.84 2.11 6.76
C ASP A 202 -13.55 1.30 6.85
N THR A 203 -13.63 0.03 6.51
CA THR A 203 -12.42 -0.80 6.40
C THR A 203 -11.55 -0.31 5.25
N MET A 204 -10.32 0.05 5.55
CA MET A 204 -9.30 0.48 4.58
C MET A 204 -8.33 -0.65 4.23
N LEU A 205 -8.02 -1.51 5.19
CA LEU A 205 -6.94 -2.48 5.12
C LEU A 205 -7.33 -3.77 5.82
N MET A 206 -7.00 -4.90 5.23
CA MET A 206 -7.12 -6.22 5.86
C MET A 206 -5.82 -7.00 5.78
N TYR A 207 -5.52 -7.75 6.83
CA TYR A 207 -4.44 -8.73 6.85
C TYR A 207 -4.94 -10.10 7.28
N PHE A 208 -4.32 -11.14 6.72
CA PHE A 208 -4.45 -12.49 7.21
C PHE A 208 -3.21 -12.83 8.06
N THR A 209 -3.44 -13.07 9.34
CA THR A 209 -2.37 -13.37 10.31
C THR A 209 -2.37 -14.86 10.66
N SER A 210 -1.19 -15.42 10.97
CA SER A 210 -1.10 -16.79 11.47
C SER A 210 -1.86 -16.90 12.79
N GLY A 211 -2.96 -17.66 12.77
CA GLY A 211 -3.70 -18.01 14.00
C GLY A 211 -2.94 -19.06 14.82
N THR A 212 -3.22 -19.11 16.11
CA THR A 212 -2.68 -20.15 17.00
C THR A 212 -3.35 -21.53 16.83
N SER A 213 -4.43 -21.59 16.06
CA SER A 213 -5.31 -22.76 15.95
C SER A 213 -5.83 -23.00 14.52
N GLY A 214 -4.95 -23.19 13.53
CA GLY A 214 -5.36 -23.59 12.17
C GLY A 214 -5.36 -22.44 11.17
N GLU A 215 -6.48 -22.17 10.50
CA GLU A 215 -6.60 -21.21 9.40
C GLU A 215 -6.24 -19.76 9.78
N PRO A 216 -5.67 -18.97 8.84
CA PRO A 216 -5.31 -17.59 9.09
C PRO A 216 -6.51 -16.74 9.52
N LYS A 217 -6.31 -15.90 10.53
CA LYS A 217 -7.33 -14.95 10.97
C LYS A 217 -7.29 -13.68 10.12
N MET A 218 -8.46 -13.23 9.70
CA MET A 218 -8.64 -11.95 9.01
C MET A 218 -8.76 -10.83 10.04
N VAL A 219 -7.89 -9.83 9.94
CA VAL A 219 -7.87 -8.63 10.78
C VAL A 219 -8.15 -7.43 9.90
N ALA A 220 -9.19 -6.68 10.21
CA ALA A 220 -9.60 -5.47 9.51
C ALA A 220 -9.15 -4.22 10.29
N HIS A 221 -8.72 -3.20 9.56
CA HIS A 221 -8.34 -1.90 10.06
C HIS A 221 -9.13 -0.81 9.32
N ASP A 222 -9.61 0.17 10.07
CA ASP A 222 -10.29 1.34 9.55
C ASP A 222 -9.32 2.43 9.08
N HIS A 223 -9.83 3.57 8.64
CA HIS A 223 -8.99 4.68 8.17
C HIS A 223 -8.16 5.32 9.28
N LEU A 224 -8.61 5.28 10.54
CA LEU A 224 -7.88 5.84 11.69
C LEU A 224 -6.65 5.01 12.08
N TYR A 225 -6.57 3.76 11.64
CA TYR A 225 -5.37 2.93 11.82
C TYR A 225 -4.10 3.63 11.31
N ALA A 226 -4.18 4.26 10.14
CA ALA A 226 -3.04 4.98 9.57
C ALA A 226 -2.61 6.14 10.48
N LEU A 227 -3.58 6.86 11.08
CA LEU A 227 -3.31 7.96 12.00
C LEU A 227 -2.52 7.50 13.25
N GLY A 228 -2.83 6.31 13.78
CA GLY A 228 -2.08 5.72 14.90
C GLY A 228 -0.60 5.51 14.63
N HIS A 229 -0.21 5.32 13.35
CA HIS A 229 1.19 5.13 12.96
C HIS A 229 2.02 6.42 12.91
N LEU A 230 1.41 7.58 13.10
CA LEU A 230 2.14 8.82 13.34
C LEU A 230 3.10 8.64 14.53
N VAL A 231 2.62 8.06 15.64
CA VAL A 231 3.45 7.77 16.83
C VAL A 231 4.62 6.84 16.47
N THR A 232 4.36 5.81 15.67
CA THR A 232 5.38 4.84 15.26
C THR A 232 6.47 5.51 14.42
N GLY A 233 6.09 6.31 13.43
CA GLY A 233 7.06 6.98 12.54
C GLY A 233 7.85 8.07 13.25
N VAL A 234 7.17 9.00 13.88
CA VAL A 234 7.79 10.20 14.45
C VAL A 234 8.54 9.90 15.75
N PHE A 235 7.91 9.17 16.69
CA PHE A 235 8.49 9.01 18.03
C PHE A 235 9.21 7.67 18.26
N TRP A 236 8.79 6.59 17.59
CA TRP A 236 9.48 5.29 17.71
C TRP A 236 10.66 5.18 16.74
N HIS A 237 10.43 5.44 15.43
CA HIS A 237 11.51 5.43 14.43
C HIS A 237 12.34 6.71 14.46
N ASN A 238 11.88 7.73 15.19
CA ASN A 238 12.52 9.05 15.30
C ASN A 238 12.79 9.70 13.94
N LEU A 239 11.76 9.66 13.07
CA LEU A 239 11.83 10.20 11.71
C LEU A 239 11.39 11.65 11.67
N ASP A 240 12.02 12.38 10.76
CA ASP A 240 11.72 13.74 10.38
C ASP A 240 11.66 13.86 8.84
N GLU A 241 11.52 15.10 8.38
CA GLU A 241 11.41 15.40 6.96
C GLU A 241 12.68 15.13 6.14
N ASP A 242 13.85 15.08 6.77
CA ASP A 242 15.14 14.83 6.11
C ASP A 242 15.52 13.35 6.12
N SER A 243 14.74 12.54 6.79
CA SER A 243 15.02 11.11 6.95
C SER A 243 14.78 10.31 5.68
N ILE A 244 15.66 9.33 5.41
CA ILE A 244 15.47 8.26 4.43
C ILE A 244 15.35 6.95 5.20
N HIS A 245 14.23 6.26 5.09
CA HIS A 245 13.94 5.09 5.91
C HIS A 245 13.79 3.80 5.10
N LEU A 246 14.61 2.81 5.44
CA LEU A 246 14.53 1.44 4.91
C LEU A 246 13.95 0.48 5.95
N THR A 247 12.96 -0.30 5.54
CA THR A 247 12.48 -1.48 6.28
C THR A 247 12.49 -2.70 5.37
N VAL A 248 13.15 -3.77 5.78
CA VAL A 248 13.37 -4.98 4.97
C VAL A 248 12.13 -5.85 4.86
N ALA A 249 11.10 -5.64 5.70
CA ALA A 249 9.89 -6.47 5.73
C ALA A 249 9.27 -6.65 4.33
N ASP A 250 8.78 -7.86 4.04
CA ASP A 250 7.96 -8.13 2.85
C ASP A 250 6.62 -7.41 2.93
N THR A 251 6.11 -6.95 1.79
CA THR A 251 4.87 -6.16 1.71
C THR A 251 3.62 -6.95 2.06
N GLY A 252 3.68 -8.26 2.01
CA GLY A 252 2.58 -9.14 2.44
C GLY A 252 2.42 -9.28 3.96
N TRP A 253 3.29 -8.68 4.76
CA TRP A 253 3.23 -8.72 6.22
C TRP A 253 2.78 -7.40 6.81
N GLY A 254 2.00 -7.44 7.89
CA GLY A 254 1.52 -6.25 8.59
C GLY A 254 2.62 -5.25 8.97
N LYS A 255 3.86 -5.73 9.22
CA LYS A 255 5.02 -4.87 9.47
C LYS A 255 5.31 -3.88 8.34
N ALA A 256 4.93 -4.16 7.10
CA ALA A 256 5.20 -3.26 5.99
C ALA A 256 4.46 -1.92 6.12
N VAL A 257 3.20 -1.92 6.54
CA VAL A 257 2.40 -0.69 6.61
C VAL A 257 2.84 0.25 7.72
N TRP A 258 3.31 -0.28 8.85
CA TRP A 258 3.84 0.58 9.91
C TRP A 258 5.34 0.84 9.79
N GLY A 259 6.08 -0.02 9.09
CA GLY A 259 7.53 0.08 8.96
C GLY A 259 8.00 0.81 7.70
N LYS A 260 7.15 0.98 6.67
CA LYS A 260 7.56 1.62 5.40
C LYS A 260 6.39 2.22 4.61
N LEU A 261 5.37 2.73 5.28
CA LEU A 261 4.23 3.37 4.63
C LEU A 261 3.74 4.57 5.47
N TYR A 262 2.84 4.34 6.44
CA TYR A 262 2.10 5.42 7.08
C TYR A 262 2.97 6.33 7.94
N GLY A 263 3.69 5.79 8.89
CA GLY A 263 4.49 6.59 9.83
C GLY A 263 5.59 7.40 9.16
N GLN A 264 6.22 6.83 8.13
CA GLN A 264 7.28 7.47 7.35
C GLN A 264 6.75 8.70 6.62
N TRP A 265 5.62 8.57 5.96
CA TRP A 265 5.03 9.69 5.21
C TRP A 265 4.33 10.71 6.11
N PHE A 266 3.85 10.34 7.31
CA PHE A 266 3.46 11.35 8.30
C PHE A 266 4.63 12.25 8.67
N ALA A 267 5.81 11.67 8.90
CA ALA A 267 7.03 12.41 9.20
C ALA A 267 7.56 13.21 8.00
N GLY A 268 7.05 12.96 6.78
CA GLY A 268 7.59 13.54 5.55
C GLY A 268 8.90 12.90 5.09
N ALA A 269 9.25 11.74 5.65
CA ALA A 269 10.46 11.01 5.30
C ALA A 269 10.35 10.35 3.91
N THR A 270 11.49 10.17 3.25
CA THR A 270 11.60 9.37 2.05
C THR A 270 11.52 7.88 2.42
N VAL A 271 10.57 7.14 1.83
CA VAL A 271 10.55 5.68 1.92
C VAL A 271 11.58 5.11 0.94
N PHE A 272 12.59 4.43 1.48
CA PHE A 272 13.56 3.70 0.66
C PHE A 272 13.18 2.22 0.57
N VAL A 273 13.22 1.68 -0.64
CA VAL A 273 12.91 0.28 -0.93
C VAL A 273 14.05 -0.35 -1.71
N TYR A 274 14.56 -1.45 -1.20
CA TYR A 274 15.45 -2.33 -1.94
C TYR A 274 14.73 -3.62 -2.31
N ASP A 275 14.44 -3.77 -3.60
CA ASP A 275 13.76 -4.95 -4.16
C ASP A 275 14.78 -6.04 -4.48
N HIS A 276 14.64 -7.17 -3.79
CA HIS A 276 15.56 -8.31 -3.89
C HIS A 276 14.79 -9.63 -3.81
N GLU A 277 15.28 -10.64 -4.48
CA GLU A 277 14.67 -11.98 -4.42
C GLU A 277 15.05 -12.71 -3.11
N LYS A 278 16.30 -12.61 -2.70
CA LYS A 278 16.80 -13.21 -1.45
C LYS A 278 17.49 -12.17 -0.59
N PHE A 279 17.21 -12.24 0.72
CA PHE A 279 17.89 -11.39 1.69
C PHE A 279 19.40 -11.66 1.68
N SER A 280 20.19 -10.60 1.60
CA SER A 280 21.63 -10.62 1.77
C SER A 280 22.06 -9.43 2.64
N ALA A 281 22.63 -9.71 3.82
CA ALA A 281 23.12 -8.67 4.71
C ALA A 281 24.29 -7.84 4.11
N GLU A 282 24.99 -8.41 3.10
CA GLU A 282 26.09 -7.70 2.42
C GLU A 282 25.60 -6.66 1.43
N LYS A 283 24.33 -6.78 0.97
CA LYS A 283 23.73 -5.89 -0.04
C LYS A 283 22.85 -4.80 0.58
N ILE A 284 22.48 -4.95 1.85
CA ILE A 284 21.66 -4.03 2.63
C ILE A 284 22.48 -3.34 3.70
#